data_5b9f297f35f5eb9e44821ad7420147e9
#
_entry.id   5b9f297f35f5eb9e44821ad7420147e9
#
_cell.length_a   1.000
_cell.length_b   1.000
_cell.length_c   1.000
_cell.angle_alpha   90.00
_cell.angle_beta   90.00
_cell.angle_gamma   90.00
#
_symmetry.space_group_name_H-M   'P 1'
#
loop_
_entity.id
_entity.type
_entity.pdbx_description
1 polymer ?
#
loop_
_entity_poly.entity_id
_entity_poly.type
_entity_poly.pdbx_seq_one_letter_code
_entity_poly.pdbx_strand_id
1 'polypeptide(L)'
;ALSGSDGTFLLNGVAITGSTSVTKTQIDSGLLTFVPDSNENGSSYNTFTFTVNDGTTDSASSYTMTVNVTAVNDAPTVVNDTDSVTEGGTVIETTNSAGTVLSDDSDVDGDSLTVSGTVTQTSATANGGGSITISSPNSASVGSAVTGYYGQLTLDSDGTYSYVANQSNANALDSGESGTDVFTFTVSDGTTTTSSTITFTVNGANDAPTASNNTVT
;
A
#
# COMPACT_ATOMS: atom_id res chain seq x y z
N ALA A 1 38.73 -13.50 6.94
CA ALA A 1 37.93 -12.58 7.74
C ALA A 1 36.62 -12.33 7.02
N LEU A 2 35.54 -12.52 7.69
CA LEU A 2 34.20 -12.12 7.19
C LEU A 2 34.17 -10.60 7.26
N SER A 3 34.09 -9.92 6.15
CA SER A 3 34.04 -8.47 6.08
C SER A 3 32.94 -8.08 5.09
N GLY A 4 31.76 -8.01 5.55
CA GLY A 4 30.60 -7.41 4.90
C GLY A 4 29.70 -6.90 6.00
N SER A 5 29.10 -5.74 5.81
CA SER A 5 28.11 -5.18 6.75
C SER A 5 26.71 -5.78 6.51
N ASP A 6 26.53 -6.49 5.40
CA ASP A 6 25.22 -6.86 4.88
C ASP A 6 25.00 -8.36 5.04
N GLY A 7 23.99 -8.72 5.84
CA GLY A 7 23.65 -10.10 6.18
C GLY A 7 24.58 -10.78 7.16
N THR A 8 24.23 -11.98 7.60
CA THR A 8 24.93 -12.71 8.66
C THR A 8 25.26 -14.14 8.26
N PHE A 9 26.53 -14.54 8.38
CA PHE A 9 26.93 -15.94 8.30
C PHE A 9 26.66 -16.64 9.63
N LEU A 10 26.08 -17.81 9.58
CA LEU A 10 25.79 -18.64 10.74
C LEU A 10 26.49 -20.00 10.61
N LEU A 11 27.05 -20.48 11.72
CA LEU A 11 27.53 -21.86 11.85
C LEU A 11 26.69 -22.55 12.92
N ASN A 12 25.96 -23.58 12.52
CA ASN A 12 25.03 -24.29 13.38
C ASN A 12 24.03 -23.34 14.10
N GLY A 13 23.50 -22.33 13.35
CA GLY A 13 22.58 -21.31 13.85
C GLY A 13 23.20 -20.21 14.72
N VAL A 14 24.53 -20.22 14.93
CA VAL A 14 25.24 -19.19 15.72
C VAL A 14 25.99 -18.26 14.79
N ALA A 15 25.82 -16.96 14.98
CA ALA A 15 26.47 -15.92 14.16
C ALA A 15 27.99 -15.99 14.25
N ILE A 16 28.64 -15.89 13.09
CA ILE A 16 30.09 -15.82 12.97
C ILE A 16 30.51 -14.35 12.96
N THR A 17 31.23 -13.92 13.99
CA THR A 17 31.66 -12.50 14.17
C THR A 17 33.13 -12.27 13.87
N GLY A 18 33.84 -13.22 13.26
CA GLY A 18 35.28 -13.11 12.95
C GLY A 18 35.81 -14.34 12.22
N SER A 19 37.12 -14.52 12.23
CA SER A 19 37.73 -15.73 11.65
C SER A 19 37.28 -16.98 12.42
N THR A 20 36.68 -17.91 11.71
CA THR A 20 36.13 -19.16 12.28
C THR A 20 36.56 -20.31 11.39
N SER A 21 37.01 -21.42 12.01
CA SER A 21 37.28 -22.65 11.27
C SER A 21 35.98 -23.41 11.06
N VAL A 22 35.71 -23.78 9.80
CA VAL A 22 34.54 -24.59 9.42
C VAL A 22 35.04 -25.86 8.78
N THR A 23 34.60 -27.00 9.29
CA THR A 23 34.98 -28.30 8.75
C THR A 23 34.18 -28.67 7.51
N LYS A 24 34.79 -29.49 6.63
CA LYS A 24 34.08 -30.03 5.47
C LYS A 24 32.78 -30.73 5.88
N THR A 25 32.79 -31.46 6.97
CA THR A 25 31.55 -32.12 7.49
C THR A 25 30.43 -31.13 7.85
N GLN A 26 30.80 -29.99 8.44
CA GLN A 26 29.82 -28.93 8.75
C GLN A 26 29.24 -28.29 7.49
N ILE A 27 30.06 -28.07 6.46
CA ILE A 27 29.60 -27.57 5.16
C ILE A 27 28.69 -28.59 4.48
N ASP A 28 29.12 -29.85 4.38
CA ASP A 28 28.35 -30.92 3.75
C ASP A 28 27.01 -31.19 4.47
N SER A 29 26.94 -30.91 5.77
CA SER A 29 25.72 -31.01 6.58
C SER A 29 24.83 -29.76 6.52
N GLY A 30 25.20 -28.74 5.73
CA GLY A 30 24.42 -27.51 5.60
C GLY A 30 24.42 -26.63 6.85
N LEU A 31 25.39 -26.79 7.74
CA LEU A 31 25.45 -26.03 9.00
C LEU A 31 26.04 -24.61 8.81
N LEU A 32 26.77 -24.38 7.71
CA LEU A 32 27.18 -23.04 7.31
C LEU A 32 26.08 -22.43 6.43
N THR A 33 25.42 -21.41 6.93
CA THR A 33 24.35 -20.70 6.24
C THR A 33 24.58 -19.21 6.20
N PHE A 34 23.93 -18.53 5.28
CA PHE A 34 23.90 -17.08 5.17
C PHE A 34 22.45 -16.59 5.27
N VAL A 35 22.24 -15.52 6.03
CA VAL A 35 20.95 -14.85 6.17
C VAL A 35 21.15 -13.41 5.71
N PRO A 36 20.55 -12.97 4.60
CA PRO A 36 20.57 -11.57 4.20
C PRO A 36 19.80 -10.71 5.20
N ASP A 37 20.04 -9.42 5.22
CA ASP A 37 19.22 -8.48 5.95
C ASP A 37 17.84 -8.33 5.26
N SER A 38 16.85 -7.89 6.01
CA SER A 38 15.48 -7.78 5.48
C SER A 38 15.42 -6.76 4.35
N ASN A 39 14.71 -7.13 3.28
CA ASN A 39 14.45 -6.26 2.12
C ASN A 39 15.72 -5.83 1.37
N GLU A 40 16.79 -6.61 1.50
CA GLU A 40 18.04 -6.35 0.79
C GLU A 40 18.34 -7.45 -0.22
N ASN A 41 18.90 -7.06 -1.35
CA ASN A 41 19.28 -7.96 -2.43
C ASN A 41 20.47 -7.38 -3.22
N GLY A 42 21.04 -8.16 -4.10
CA GLY A 42 22.07 -7.68 -5.02
C GLY A 42 23.05 -8.76 -5.48
N SER A 43 23.69 -8.49 -6.59
CA SER A 43 24.88 -9.22 -7.02
C SER A 43 26.08 -8.74 -6.22
N SER A 44 26.90 -9.68 -5.76
CA SER A 44 28.01 -9.40 -4.83
C SER A 44 27.53 -8.75 -3.52
N TYR A 45 26.35 -9.17 -3.06
CA TYR A 45 25.73 -8.66 -1.84
C TYR A 45 26.66 -8.77 -0.63
N ASN A 46 27.32 -9.91 -0.49
CA ASN A 46 28.38 -10.08 0.51
C ASN A 46 29.55 -10.86 -0.08
N THR A 47 30.76 -10.66 0.47
CA THR A 47 31.95 -11.42 0.10
C THR A 47 32.72 -11.82 1.33
N PHE A 48 33.32 -13.00 1.31
CA PHE A 48 34.27 -13.40 2.36
C PHE A 48 35.48 -14.12 1.77
N THR A 49 36.59 -14.01 2.46
CA THR A 49 37.82 -14.70 2.12
C THR A 49 38.03 -15.92 3.01
N PHE A 50 38.56 -16.98 2.43
CA PHE A 50 38.84 -18.21 3.16
C PHE A 50 40.18 -18.82 2.69
N THR A 51 40.79 -19.61 3.56
CA THR A 51 41.88 -20.53 3.24
C THR A 51 41.38 -21.97 3.43
N VAL A 52 41.97 -22.90 2.70
CA VAL A 52 41.72 -24.32 2.86
C VAL A 52 42.87 -24.95 3.61
N ASN A 53 42.58 -25.81 4.60
CA ASN A 53 43.57 -26.53 5.39
C ASN A 53 43.39 -28.05 5.20
N ASP A 54 44.52 -28.76 4.95
CA ASP A 54 44.52 -30.21 4.76
C ASP A 54 44.69 -31.02 6.07
N GLY A 55 44.67 -30.32 7.20
CA GLY A 55 44.93 -30.85 8.54
C GLY A 55 46.33 -30.56 9.06
N THR A 56 47.20 -30.02 8.20
CA THR A 56 48.60 -29.72 8.53
C THR A 56 49.00 -28.29 8.12
N THR A 57 48.57 -27.85 6.94
CA THR A 57 49.03 -26.59 6.35
C THR A 57 47.85 -25.88 5.66
N ASP A 58 47.81 -24.55 5.78
CA ASP A 58 46.87 -23.72 5.04
C ASP A 58 47.28 -23.55 3.57
N SER A 59 46.31 -23.30 2.70
CA SER A 59 46.59 -22.93 1.32
C SER A 59 47.47 -21.67 1.25
N ALA A 60 48.36 -21.63 0.28
CA ALA A 60 49.32 -20.53 0.11
C ALA A 60 48.63 -19.15 -0.18
N SER A 61 47.40 -19.19 -0.62
CA SER A 61 46.61 -18.00 -0.93
C SER A 61 45.25 -18.12 -0.31
N SER A 62 44.64 -16.98 0.01
CA SER A 62 43.19 -16.88 0.32
C SER A 62 42.38 -16.85 -0.97
N TYR A 63 41.16 -17.33 -0.87
CA TYR A 63 40.16 -17.31 -1.94
C TYR A 63 38.97 -16.48 -1.50
N THR A 64 38.27 -15.88 -2.45
CA THR A 64 37.06 -15.09 -2.20
C THR A 64 35.83 -15.88 -2.64
N MET A 65 34.83 -15.94 -1.79
CA MET A 65 33.48 -16.35 -2.15
C MET A 65 32.59 -15.14 -2.20
N THR A 66 31.75 -15.07 -3.22
CA THR A 66 30.74 -14.04 -3.41
C THR A 66 29.37 -14.64 -3.14
N VAL A 67 28.56 -13.96 -2.35
CA VAL A 67 27.16 -14.27 -2.11
C VAL A 67 26.29 -13.31 -2.93
N ASN A 68 25.39 -13.85 -3.71
CA ASN A 68 24.37 -13.10 -4.42
C ASN A 68 23.04 -13.35 -3.74
N VAL A 69 22.24 -12.29 -3.54
CA VAL A 69 20.89 -12.36 -3.01
C VAL A 69 19.94 -11.92 -4.12
N THR A 70 19.00 -12.79 -4.46
CA THR A 70 18.01 -12.50 -5.49
C THR A 70 16.90 -11.64 -4.89
N ALA A 71 16.51 -10.58 -5.59
CA ALA A 71 15.36 -9.75 -5.23
C ALA A 71 14.08 -10.61 -5.20
N VAL A 72 13.23 -10.33 -4.24
CA VAL A 72 11.86 -10.84 -4.13
C VAL A 72 10.97 -9.61 -3.98
N ASN A 73 9.93 -9.52 -4.79
CA ASN A 73 9.00 -8.40 -4.74
C ASN A 73 8.19 -8.42 -3.44
N ASP A 74 8.21 -7.33 -2.71
CA ASP A 74 7.32 -7.04 -1.60
C ASP A 74 6.03 -6.38 -2.13
N ALA A 75 4.95 -6.40 -1.38
CA ALA A 75 3.70 -5.77 -1.77
C ALA A 75 3.64 -4.32 -1.27
N PRO A 76 2.90 -3.42 -1.96
CA PRO A 76 2.71 -2.05 -1.51
C PRO A 76 2.21 -1.95 -0.06
N THR A 77 2.78 -1.01 0.68
CA THR A 77 2.29 -0.57 1.99
C THR A 77 1.38 0.63 1.77
N VAL A 78 0.09 0.47 2.10
CA VAL A 78 -0.93 1.48 1.81
C VAL A 78 -1.49 2.10 3.08
N VAL A 79 -1.89 3.36 2.97
CA VAL A 79 -2.58 4.15 4.01
C VAL A 79 -3.98 4.48 3.50
N ASN A 80 -4.99 4.40 4.35
CA ASN A 80 -6.36 4.76 3.97
C ASN A 80 -6.53 6.28 3.93
N ASP A 81 -7.25 6.78 2.93
CA ASP A 81 -7.46 8.20 2.68
C ASP A 81 -8.78 8.71 3.22
N THR A 82 -8.83 10.02 3.45
CA THR A 82 -10.05 10.72 3.84
C THR A 82 -10.12 12.09 3.20
N ASP A 83 -11.32 12.50 2.79
CA ASP A 83 -11.57 13.85 2.32
C ASP A 83 -12.99 14.31 2.70
N SER A 84 -13.32 15.57 2.47
CA SER A 84 -14.62 16.12 2.81
C SER A 84 -15.12 17.12 1.77
N VAL A 85 -16.44 17.16 1.59
CA VAL A 85 -17.11 18.05 0.67
C VAL A 85 -18.44 18.50 1.27
N THR A 86 -18.91 19.69 0.90
CA THR A 86 -20.28 20.10 1.20
C THR A 86 -21.21 19.53 0.12
N GLU A 87 -22.45 19.22 0.46
CA GLU A 87 -23.47 18.77 -0.50
C GLU A 87 -23.59 19.72 -1.70
N GLY A 88 -23.83 19.16 -2.88
CA GLY A 88 -23.80 19.88 -4.14
C GLY A 88 -22.41 20.33 -4.61
N GLY A 89 -21.39 20.18 -3.76
CA GLY A 89 -20.00 20.54 -4.07
C GLY A 89 -19.24 19.41 -4.74
N THR A 90 -18.02 19.78 -5.17
CA THR A 90 -17.06 18.84 -5.74
C THR A 90 -15.71 19.02 -5.06
N VAL A 91 -15.05 17.94 -4.71
CA VAL A 91 -13.63 17.90 -4.36
C VAL A 91 -12.86 17.24 -5.50
N ILE A 92 -11.72 17.82 -5.85
CA ILE A 92 -10.88 17.35 -6.97
C ILE A 92 -9.43 17.40 -6.53
N GLU A 93 -8.77 16.26 -6.56
CA GLU A 93 -7.32 16.14 -6.41
C GLU A 93 -6.69 15.80 -7.75
N THR A 94 -5.97 16.73 -8.34
CA THR A 94 -5.45 16.66 -9.72
C THR A 94 -3.93 16.67 -9.83
N THR A 95 -3.21 16.66 -8.71
CA THR A 95 -1.74 16.70 -8.73
C THR A 95 -1.18 15.59 -7.85
N ASN A 96 -0.08 14.96 -8.31
CA ASN A 96 0.75 14.02 -7.52
C ASN A 96 1.42 14.73 -6.32
N SER A 97 0.73 15.62 -5.68
CA SER A 97 1.10 16.30 -4.45
C SER A 97 0.30 15.69 -3.30
N ALA A 98 0.65 16.01 -2.08
CA ALA A 98 0.10 15.51 -0.82
C ALA A 98 -1.46 15.47 -0.68
N GLY A 99 -2.18 14.94 -1.65
CA GLY A 99 -3.64 14.86 -1.70
C GLY A 99 -4.18 13.71 -2.54
N THR A 100 -3.34 13.06 -3.37
CA THR A 100 -3.78 11.85 -4.11
C THR A 100 -3.81 10.65 -3.18
N VAL A 101 -4.61 9.63 -3.54
CA VAL A 101 -4.71 8.38 -2.75
C VAL A 101 -3.41 7.55 -2.72
N LEU A 102 -2.36 7.97 -3.44
CA LEU A 102 -1.05 7.31 -3.46
C LEU A 102 0.03 8.14 -2.75
N SER A 103 -0.33 9.31 -2.19
CA SER A 103 0.67 10.30 -1.74
C SER A 103 1.44 9.87 -0.48
N ASP A 104 0.88 9.04 0.36
CA ASP A 104 1.45 8.50 1.60
C ASP A 104 1.60 6.97 1.57
N ASP A 105 1.36 6.36 0.41
CA ASP A 105 1.67 4.98 0.13
C ASP A 105 3.16 4.79 -0.19
N SER A 106 3.67 3.60 0.04
CA SER A 106 5.09 3.29 -0.21
C SER A 106 5.29 1.84 -0.63
N ASP A 107 6.39 1.62 -1.32
CA ASP A 107 6.88 0.30 -1.65
C ASP A 107 8.34 0.17 -1.20
N VAL A 108 8.69 -0.95 -0.56
CA VAL A 108 10.02 -1.16 0.00
C VAL A 108 11.08 -1.43 -1.07
N ASP A 109 10.65 -1.96 -2.22
CA ASP A 109 11.51 -2.17 -3.40
C ASP A 109 11.71 -0.86 -4.20
N GLY A 110 10.95 0.18 -3.88
CA GLY A 110 10.97 1.48 -4.55
C GLY A 110 10.20 1.48 -5.87
N ASP A 111 9.27 0.55 -6.05
CA ASP A 111 8.46 0.45 -7.24
C ASP A 111 7.44 1.58 -7.33
N SER A 112 7.07 1.92 -8.57
CA SER A 112 6.07 2.96 -8.83
C SER A 112 4.67 2.42 -8.58
N LEU A 113 3.91 3.07 -7.70
CA LEU A 113 2.57 2.68 -7.34
C LEU A 113 1.53 3.24 -8.30
N THR A 114 0.49 2.45 -8.57
CA THR A 114 -0.66 2.83 -9.40
C THR A 114 -1.95 2.28 -8.82
N VAL A 115 -3.05 3.01 -8.98
CA VAL A 115 -4.39 2.45 -8.71
C VAL A 115 -4.79 1.54 -9.87
N SER A 116 -5.27 0.35 -9.56
CA SER A 116 -5.59 -0.68 -10.56
C SER A 116 -6.93 -1.36 -10.31
N GLY A 117 -7.44 -2.03 -11.33
CA GLY A 117 -8.63 -2.88 -11.23
C GLY A 117 -9.94 -2.10 -11.18
N THR A 118 -10.73 -2.33 -10.13
CA THR A 118 -12.04 -1.72 -9.92
C THR A 118 -12.10 -0.93 -8.62
N VAL A 119 -12.83 0.18 -8.68
CA VAL A 119 -13.23 0.96 -7.50
C VAL A 119 -14.64 0.52 -7.13
N THR A 120 -14.88 0.24 -5.85
CA THR A 120 -16.15 -0.28 -5.35
C THR A 120 -16.62 0.52 -4.14
N GLN A 121 -17.85 1.00 -4.14
CA GLN A 121 -18.49 1.52 -2.92
C GLN A 121 -18.73 0.36 -1.95
N THR A 122 -18.14 0.42 -0.77
CA THR A 122 -18.20 -0.68 0.22
C THR A 122 -19.08 -0.38 1.42
N SER A 123 -19.15 0.89 1.83
CA SER A 123 -20.01 1.30 2.94
C SER A 123 -20.41 2.76 2.86
N ALA A 124 -21.40 3.14 3.64
CA ALA A 124 -21.80 4.52 3.89
C ALA A 124 -22.30 4.65 5.33
N THR A 125 -22.27 5.86 5.89
CA THR A 125 -22.87 6.15 7.19
C THR A 125 -23.86 7.31 7.08
N ALA A 126 -24.97 7.19 7.81
CA ALA A 126 -25.95 8.26 7.95
C ALA A 126 -25.47 9.33 8.96
N ASN A 127 -26.15 10.46 8.98
CA ASN A 127 -26.02 11.45 10.04
C ASN A 127 -26.09 10.80 11.43
N GLY A 128 -25.17 11.16 12.32
CA GLY A 128 -25.02 10.54 13.64
C GLY A 128 -24.31 9.19 13.66
N GLY A 129 -23.69 8.76 12.54
CA GLY A 129 -22.78 7.60 12.46
C GLY A 129 -23.48 6.25 12.30
N GLY A 130 -24.77 6.20 12.01
CA GLY A 130 -25.48 4.95 11.72
C GLY A 130 -25.02 4.33 10.40
N SER A 131 -24.65 3.03 10.41
CA SER A 131 -24.23 2.32 9.18
C SER A 131 -25.40 2.16 8.21
N ILE A 132 -25.15 2.45 6.94
CA ILE A 132 -26.08 2.22 5.83
C ILE A 132 -25.71 0.91 5.16
N THR A 133 -26.70 0.02 5.01
CA THR A 133 -26.51 -1.24 4.31
C THR A 133 -26.46 -1.02 2.81
N ILE A 134 -25.34 -1.26 2.16
CA ILE A 134 -25.21 -1.27 0.71
C ILE A 134 -25.59 -2.66 0.19
N SER A 135 -26.83 -2.83 -0.24
CA SER A 135 -27.35 -4.13 -0.68
C SER A 135 -26.79 -4.58 -2.04
N SER A 136 -26.36 -3.62 -2.86
CA SER A 136 -25.77 -3.86 -4.18
C SER A 136 -24.64 -2.84 -4.37
N PRO A 137 -23.41 -3.18 -4.01
CA PRO A 137 -22.27 -2.30 -4.20
C PRO A 137 -22.10 -1.90 -5.67
N ASN A 138 -21.96 -0.60 -5.92
CA ASN A 138 -21.60 -0.11 -7.23
C ASN A 138 -20.08 -0.26 -7.43
N SER A 139 -19.69 -0.69 -8.61
CA SER A 139 -18.29 -0.84 -9.01
C SER A 139 -18.09 -0.34 -10.43
N ALA A 140 -16.93 0.24 -10.69
CA ALA A 140 -16.48 0.58 -12.03
C ALA A 140 -14.96 0.41 -12.14
N SER A 141 -14.45 0.30 -13.37
CA SER A 141 -13.01 0.31 -13.62
C SER A 141 -12.42 1.66 -13.23
N VAL A 142 -11.17 1.66 -12.81
CA VAL A 142 -10.36 2.88 -12.61
C VAL A 142 -10.51 3.82 -13.81
N GLY A 143 -10.65 5.12 -13.55
CA GLY A 143 -10.96 6.16 -14.53
C GLY A 143 -12.45 6.29 -14.89
N SER A 144 -13.32 5.44 -14.33
CA SER A 144 -14.77 5.50 -14.55
C SER A 144 -15.50 5.85 -13.27
N ALA A 145 -16.62 6.57 -13.40
CA ALA A 145 -17.38 7.04 -12.26
C ALA A 145 -18.10 5.91 -11.52
N VAL A 146 -17.98 5.87 -10.20
CA VAL A 146 -18.69 4.97 -9.27
C VAL A 146 -19.68 5.77 -8.45
N THR A 147 -20.94 5.39 -8.50
CA THR A 147 -21.99 6.06 -7.70
C THR A 147 -21.97 5.53 -6.27
N GLY A 148 -21.78 6.43 -5.32
CA GLY A 148 -21.92 6.22 -3.89
C GLY A 148 -23.33 6.50 -3.37
N TYR A 149 -23.49 6.54 -2.04
CA TYR A 149 -24.75 6.86 -1.39
C TYR A 149 -25.03 8.38 -1.42
N TYR A 150 -23.99 9.19 -1.21
CA TYR A 150 -24.08 10.65 -1.18
C TYR A 150 -23.52 11.31 -2.45
N GLY A 151 -22.57 10.65 -3.15
CA GLY A 151 -21.89 11.24 -4.27
C GLY A 151 -21.43 10.25 -5.32
N GLN A 152 -20.61 10.73 -6.23
CA GLN A 152 -20.01 9.95 -7.30
C GLN A 152 -18.50 10.18 -7.33
N LEU A 153 -17.73 9.10 -7.26
CA LEU A 153 -16.27 9.11 -7.32
C LEU A 153 -15.79 8.72 -8.71
N THR A 154 -14.84 9.46 -9.26
CA THR A 154 -13.94 9.01 -10.34
C THR A 154 -12.52 8.99 -9.78
N LEU A 155 -11.86 7.86 -9.82
CA LEU A 155 -10.48 7.65 -9.33
C LEU A 155 -9.63 7.16 -10.48
N ASP A 156 -8.56 7.89 -10.81
CA ASP A 156 -7.66 7.61 -11.91
C ASP A 156 -6.46 6.75 -11.47
N SER A 157 -5.76 6.15 -12.43
CA SER A 157 -4.66 5.22 -12.16
C SER A 157 -3.44 5.87 -11.49
N ASP A 158 -3.29 7.16 -11.59
CA ASP A 158 -2.23 7.94 -10.94
C ASP A 158 -2.58 8.39 -9.52
N GLY A 159 -3.74 7.94 -9.01
CA GLY A 159 -4.23 8.29 -7.68
C GLY A 159 -4.98 9.62 -7.59
N THR A 160 -5.08 10.36 -8.68
CA THR A 160 -5.92 11.56 -8.74
C THR A 160 -7.39 11.20 -8.73
N TYR A 161 -8.25 12.05 -8.18
CA TYR A 161 -9.68 11.77 -8.10
C TYR A 161 -10.56 13.01 -8.17
N SER A 162 -11.82 12.75 -8.47
CA SER A 162 -12.91 13.71 -8.36
C SER A 162 -14.09 13.06 -7.65
N TYR A 163 -14.58 13.68 -6.59
CA TYR A 163 -15.81 13.27 -5.93
C TYR A 163 -16.82 14.41 -5.94
N VAL A 164 -18.05 14.12 -6.41
CA VAL A 164 -19.15 15.08 -6.54
C VAL A 164 -20.28 14.63 -5.63
N ALA A 165 -20.63 15.43 -4.62
CA ALA A 165 -21.74 15.15 -3.69
C ALA A 165 -23.09 15.51 -4.32
N ASN A 166 -23.55 14.73 -5.30
CA ASN A 166 -24.69 15.03 -6.19
C ASN A 166 -25.89 14.09 -6.05
N GLN A 167 -25.87 13.18 -5.08
CA GLN A 167 -26.99 12.27 -4.86
C GLN A 167 -28.09 12.93 -4.00
N SER A 168 -29.32 12.46 -4.16
CA SER A 168 -30.47 12.97 -3.37
C SER A 168 -30.27 12.82 -1.86
N ASN A 169 -29.49 11.85 -1.43
CA ASN A 169 -29.17 11.63 -0.02
C ASN A 169 -28.22 12.71 0.53
N ALA A 170 -27.35 13.29 -0.32
CA ALA A 170 -26.53 14.44 0.07
C ALA A 170 -27.44 15.67 0.32
N ASN A 171 -28.32 15.98 -0.62
CA ASN A 171 -29.28 17.11 -0.48
C ASN A 171 -30.32 16.90 0.64
N ALA A 172 -30.34 15.78 1.30
CA ALA A 172 -31.21 15.52 2.45
C ALA A 172 -30.51 15.73 3.80
N LEU A 173 -29.25 16.16 3.77
CA LEU A 173 -28.47 16.52 4.97
C LEU A 173 -28.71 17.98 5.30
N ASP A 174 -29.27 18.27 6.45
CA ASP A 174 -29.42 19.64 6.95
C ASP A 174 -28.07 20.23 7.41
N SER A 175 -28.04 21.55 7.55
CA SER A 175 -26.87 22.27 8.09
C SER A 175 -26.46 21.74 9.47
N GLY A 176 -25.22 21.26 9.59
CA GLY A 176 -24.67 20.62 10.80
C GLY A 176 -24.81 19.11 10.82
N GLU A 177 -25.45 18.53 9.83
CA GLU A 177 -25.49 17.10 9.60
C GLU A 177 -24.35 16.64 8.67
N SER A 178 -23.97 15.37 8.73
CA SER A 178 -23.00 14.78 7.83
C SER A 178 -23.21 13.28 7.67
N GLY A 179 -22.77 12.75 6.55
CA GLY A 179 -22.68 11.33 6.29
C GLY A 179 -21.38 10.98 5.55
N THR A 180 -21.09 9.70 5.39
CA THR A 180 -19.87 9.29 4.69
C THR A 180 -20.15 8.28 3.59
N ASP A 181 -19.38 8.36 2.51
CA ASP A 181 -19.19 7.30 1.52
C ASP A 181 -17.78 6.70 1.66
N VAL A 182 -17.69 5.37 1.58
CA VAL A 182 -16.41 4.66 1.56
C VAL A 182 -16.27 3.86 0.28
N PHE A 183 -15.16 4.05 -0.40
CA PHE A 183 -14.80 3.31 -1.60
C PHE A 183 -13.52 2.52 -1.37
N THR A 184 -13.52 1.26 -1.83
CA THR A 184 -12.34 0.40 -1.81
C THR A 184 -11.75 0.33 -3.21
N PHE A 185 -10.45 0.37 -3.30
CA PHE A 185 -9.66 0.24 -4.52
C PHE A 185 -8.42 -0.61 -4.25
N THR A 186 -7.62 -0.89 -5.28
CA THR A 186 -6.36 -1.62 -5.16
C THR A 186 -5.20 -0.77 -5.66
N VAL A 187 -4.11 -0.80 -4.90
CA VAL A 187 -2.83 -0.21 -5.27
C VAL A 187 -1.91 -1.32 -5.74
N SER A 188 -1.24 -1.11 -6.85
CA SER A 188 -0.33 -2.07 -7.50
C SER A 188 1.06 -1.48 -7.68
N ASP A 189 2.06 -2.30 -7.44
CA ASP A 189 3.47 -2.08 -7.79
C ASP A 189 3.84 -2.61 -9.19
N GLY A 190 2.86 -3.16 -9.94
CA GLY A 190 3.04 -3.81 -11.23
C GLY A 190 3.19 -5.33 -11.15
N THR A 191 3.40 -5.89 -9.97
CA THR A 191 3.57 -7.33 -9.70
C THR A 191 2.52 -7.87 -8.72
N THR A 192 2.30 -7.15 -7.65
CA THR A 192 1.35 -7.47 -6.58
C THR A 192 0.38 -6.32 -6.34
N THR A 193 -0.64 -6.54 -5.51
CA THR A 193 -1.64 -5.53 -5.20
C THR A 193 -2.02 -5.57 -3.72
N THR A 194 -2.29 -4.39 -3.15
CA THR A 194 -2.83 -4.22 -1.80
C THR A 194 -4.10 -3.39 -1.84
N SER A 195 -5.11 -3.76 -1.05
CA SER A 195 -6.36 -3.01 -0.94
C SER A 195 -6.22 -1.80 -0.06
N SER A 196 -6.78 -0.66 -0.50
CA SER A 196 -6.93 0.57 0.28
C SER A 196 -8.37 1.11 0.20
N THR A 197 -8.67 2.13 0.99
CA THR A 197 -9.97 2.81 0.99
C THR A 197 -9.80 4.32 0.99
N ILE A 198 -10.76 5.01 0.34
CA ILE A 198 -10.97 6.44 0.52
C ILE A 198 -12.37 6.68 1.11
N THR A 199 -12.42 7.55 2.13
CA THR A 199 -13.65 7.94 2.81
C THR A 199 -13.94 9.41 2.56
N PHE A 200 -15.09 9.71 1.98
CA PHE A 200 -15.60 11.07 1.81
C PHE A 200 -16.60 11.41 2.90
N THR A 201 -16.37 12.49 3.64
CA THR A 201 -17.36 13.07 4.55
C THR A 201 -18.16 14.13 3.78
N VAL A 202 -19.45 13.91 3.61
CA VAL A 202 -20.37 14.88 3.00
C VAL A 202 -21.06 15.66 4.10
N ASN A 203 -20.85 16.97 4.10
CA ASN A 203 -21.45 17.89 5.06
C ASN A 203 -22.70 18.55 4.45
N GLY A 204 -23.78 18.55 5.20
CA GLY A 204 -25.00 19.20 4.81
C GLY A 204 -24.91 20.75 4.84
N ALA A 205 -25.69 21.39 4.02
CA ALA A 205 -25.89 22.81 3.97
C ALA A 205 -27.35 23.17 4.28
N ASN A 206 -27.68 24.44 4.35
CA ASN A 206 -29.06 24.86 4.53
C ASN A 206 -29.77 24.92 3.18
N ASP A 207 -30.78 24.10 3.00
CA ASP A 207 -31.64 24.14 1.83
C ASP A 207 -32.62 25.32 1.84
N ALA A 208 -32.91 25.85 0.65
CA ALA A 208 -33.94 26.86 0.50
C ALA A 208 -35.33 26.19 0.62
N PRO A 209 -36.26 26.79 1.37
CA PRO A 209 -37.62 26.24 1.49
C PRO A 209 -38.34 26.18 0.13
N THR A 210 -38.93 25.05 -0.18
CA THR A 210 -39.77 24.89 -1.37
C THR A 210 -41.26 25.21 -1.02
N ALA A 211 -41.85 26.14 -1.77
CA ALA A 211 -43.26 26.45 -1.64
C ALA A 211 -44.08 25.88 -2.83
N SER A 212 -45.17 25.21 -2.58
CA SER A 212 -46.11 24.79 -3.62
C SER A 212 -47.33 25.68 -3.60
N ASN A 213 -47.85 26.05 -4.78
CA ASN A 213 -49.13 26.76 -4.89
C ASN A 213 -50.26 25.86 -4.39
N ASN A 214 -50.95 26.32 -3.37
CA ASN A 214 -52.15 25.66 -2.87
C ASN A 214 -53.41 26.37 -3.43
N THR A 215 -54.22 25.68 -4.23
CA THR A 215 -55.52 26.21 -4.72
C THR A 215 -56.59 25.80 -3.72
N VAL A 216 -57.11 26.79 -3.00
CA VAL A 216 -58.31 26.56 -2.16
C VAL A 216 -59.55 26.67 -3.08
N THR A 217 -60.31 25.59 -3.21
CA THR A 217 -61.63 25.53 -3.87
C THR A 217 -62.75 25.70 -2.85
#